data_daf6ab23cf3b114f04ae0a721a42fb79
#
_entry.id   daf6ab23cf3b114f04ae0a721a42fb79
#
_cell.length_a   1.000
_cell.length_b   1.000
_cell.length_c   1.000
_cell.angle_alpha   90.00
_cell.angle_beta   90.00
_cell.angle_gamma   90.00
#
_symmetry.space_group_name_H-M   'P 1'
#
loop_
_entity.id
_entity.type
_entity.pdbx_description
1 polymer ?
#
loop_
_entity_poly.entity_id
_entity_poly.type
_entity_poly.pdbx_seq_one_letter_code
_entity_poly.pdbx_strand_id
1 'polypeptide(L)'
;MSNPGAASAESGAHLSWLTRVAYGLGDTAQNVVWGAMGILTFFYTDYAGIDPAMVGLVMLISRCFDGFSDVIMGFIVERTNSKWGKSRPWILWMSVPFAISIVLIYTVPHGSSAMQFAYLFVTYNLCTTVCYTALNLPYGSLSAMMTRSSKERDMLSITRMCLSPWGRILSVSATLPLVKVFGDNQMAWVEVMSVWAVVALLLLLFCFSKCKETVVIEARKKVAKVPVGKALKCLAVNKYFWAGMIIWMMQNVIFTITGTILPYYCKYIFMDDSLYSGLYLLETLITIFVMAVFSPRLLKRFGKRNMSLYGVIICFVGHAIFLLNPTDFNWVVFSCVIRGIGFAPVQSVIFGFLGDAVEYGQWKTHIRQEGLIFSGGSVGTKVGSGLTSAALTGLLSYVGYVASSSGAVAQSQDVINMIVSIYEWGPIFVWAVLLLVLFFYKLDKVYPQIMRDLVAREAKGEL
;
A
#
# COMPACT_ATOMS: atom_id res chain seq x y z
N MET A 1 9.97 -40.64 19.01
CA MET A 1 10.32 -39.69 20.11
C MET A 1 10.33 -38.28 19.49
N SER A 2 9.27 -37.53 19.68
CA SER A 2 9.14 -36.16 19.19
C SER A 2 10.05 -35.26 20.02
N ASN A 3 10.95 -34.56 19.36
CA ASN A 3 11.95 -33.68 19.97
C ASN A 3 11.22 -32.44 20.55
N PRO A 4 11.21 -32.22 21.88
CA PRO A 4 10.48 -31.11 22.50
C PRO A 4 11.03 -29.72 22.10
N GLY A 5 12.24 -29.62 21.56
CA GLY A 5 12.83 -28.37 21.07
C GLY A 5 12.24 -27.85 19.77
N ALA A 6 11.61 -28.70 18.94
CA ALA A 6 10.98 -28.27 17.69
C ALA A 6 9.62 -27.60 17.91
N ALA A 7 8.90 -27.97 18.99
CA ALA A 7 7.62 -27.38 19.35
C ALA A 7 7.74 -25.96 19.96
N SER A 8 8.88 -25.66 20.60
CA SER A 8 9.12 -24.33 21.21
C SER A 8 9.53 -23.26 20.17
N ALA A 9 10.10 -23.65 19.04
CA ALA A 9 10.46 -22.72 17.96
C ALA A 9 9.25 -22.23 17.14
N GLU A 10 8.16 -23.01 17.09
CA GLU A 10 6.89 -22.61 16.48
C GLU A 10 5.93 -21.88 17.45
N SER A 11 6.23 -21.84 18.74
CA SER A 11 5.42 -21.17 19.76
C SER A 11 5.67 -19.65 19.85
N GLY A 12 5.74 -18.98 18.73
CA GLY A 12 5.49 -17.54 18.70
C GLY A 12 4.09 -17.32 19.25
N ALA A 13 3.96 -16.58 20.37
CA ALA A 13 2.70 -16.35 21.05
C ALA A 13 1.61 -15.97 20.02
N HIS A 14 0.51 -16.72 20.00
CA HIS A 14 -0.63 -16.42 19.14
C HIS A 14 -1.11 -15.00 19.44
N LEU A 15 -1.11 -14.16 18.41
CA LEU A 15 -1.62 -12.81 18.54
C LEU A 15 -3.14 -12.85 18.71
N SER A 16 -3.64 -12.12 19.71
CA SER A 16 -5.06 -12.03 19.93
C SER A 16 -5.79 -11.41 18.73
N TRP A 17 -7.05 -11.78 18.52
CA TRP A 17 -7.88 -11.18 17.49
C TRP A 17 -7.92 -9.64 17.59
N LEU A 18 -8.03 -9.14 18.82
CA LEU A 18 -8.04 -7.70 19.10
C LEU A 18 -6.74 -7.02 18.63
N THR A 19 -5.58 -7.66 18.81
CA THR A 19 -4.29 -7.15 18.33
C THR A 19 -4.23 -7.10 16.80
N ARG A 20 -4.76 -8.12 16.13
CA ARG A 20 -4.81 -8.16 14.66
C ARG A 20 -5.73 -7.07 14.10
N VAL A 21 -6.91 -6.90 14.70
CA VAL A 21 -7.85 -5.82 14.34
C VAL A 21 -7.22 -4.45 14.59
N ALA A 22 -6.61 -4.24 15.76
CA ALA A 22 -5.94 -2.98 16.07
C ALA A 22 -4.80 -2.65 15.11
N TYR A 23 -4.04 -3.67 14.67
CA TYR A 23 -3.04 -3.51 13.63
C TYR A 23 -3.70 -3.10 12.30
N GLY A 24 -4.76 -3.76 11.84
CA GLY A 24 -5.47 -3.41 10.62
C GLY A 24 -6.05 -1.99 10.66
N LEU A 25 -6.63 -1.59 11.80
CA LEU A 25 -7.17 -0.24 11.99
C LEU A 25 -6.11 0.87 11.94
N GLY A 26 -4.84 0.57 12.22
CA GLY A 26 -3.74 1.50 12.01
C GLY A 26 -3.56 1.89 10.54
N ASP A 27 -3.81 0.96 9.60
CA ASP A 27 -3.79 1.25 8.17
C ASP A 27 -5.10 1.91 7.71
N THR A 28 -6.22 1.53 8.29
CA THR A 28 -7.51 2.20 8.06
C THR A 28 -7.39 3.70 8.38
N ALA A 29 -6.75 4.09 9.48
CA ALA A 29 -6.49 5.48 9.83
C ALA A 29 -5.73 6.24 8.75
N GLN A 30 -4.70 5.62 8.18
CA GLN A 30 -3.90 6.20 7.10
C GLN A 30 -4.74 6.33 5.81
N ASN A 31 -5.58 5.34 5.52
CA ASN A 31 -6.46 5.34 4.35
C ASN A 31 -7.64 6.32 4.45
N VAL A 32 -8.08 6.69 5.64
CA VAL A 32 -9.00 7.83 5.86
C VAL A 32 -8.38 9.11 5.29
N VAL A 33 -7.12 9.38 5.62
CA VAL A 33 -6.40 10.56 5.11
C VAL A 33 -6.17 10.46 3.60
N TRP A 34 -5.77 9.30 3.09
CA TRP A 34 -5.60 9.09 1.64
C TRP A 34 -6.90 9.25 0.84
N GLY A 35 -8.04 8.86 1.41
CA GLY A 35 -9.34 9.10 0.78
C GLY A 35 -9.64 10.59 0.69
N ALA A 36 -9.42 11.34 1.78
CA ALA A 36 -9.55 12.79 1.78
C ALA A 36 -8.61 13.46 0.76
N MET A 37 -7.34 13.01 0.70
CA MET A 37 -6.38 13.51 -0.30
C MET A 37 -6.82 13.25 -1.75
N GLY A 38 -7.65 12.25 -2.00
CA GLY A 38 -8.19 11.96 -3.34
C GLY A 38 -9.09 13.06 -3.90
N ILE A 39 -9.70 13.88 -3.04
CA ILE A 39 -10.57 15.01 -3.42
C ILE A 39 -9.92 16.38 -3.18
N LEU A 40 -8.63 16.40 -2.84
CA LEU A 40 -7.91 17.61 -2.50
C LEU A 40 -7.81 18.60 -3.66
N THR A 41 -7.59 18.11 -4.88
CA THR A 41 -7.56 18.97 -6.08
C THR A 41 -8.87 19.72 -6.26
N PHE A 42 -9.99 19.02 -6.11
CA PHE A 42 -11.33 19.64 -6.18
C PHE A 42 -11.51 20.73 -5.12
N PHE A 43 -11.10 20.49 -3.88
CA PHE A 43 -11.13 21.51 -2.83
C PHE A 43 -10.29 22.74 -3.20
N TYR A 44 -9.05 22.54 -3.67
CA TYR A 44 -8.17 23.65 -4.01
C TYR A 44 -8.69 24.50 -5.16
N THR A 45 -9.29 23.89 -6.19
CA THR A 45 -9.80 24.61 -7.36
C THR A 45 -11.15 25.28 -7.10
N ASP A 46 -12.11 24.56 -6.53
CA ASP A 46 -13.51 24.97 -6.48
C ASP A 46 -13.87 25.72 -5.19
N TYR A 47 -13.16 25.46 -4.07
CA TYR A 47 -13.44 26.12 -2.79
C TYR A 47 -12.35 27.11 -2.36
N ALA A 48 -11.09 26.81 -2.61
CA ALA A 48 -9.98 27.72 -2.27
C ALA A 48 -9.61 28.66 -3.43
N GLY A 49 -10.17 28.48 -4.63
CA GLY A 49 -9.95 29.34 -5.80
C GLY A 49 -8.52 29.35 -6.32
N ILE A 50 -7.78 28.25 -6.17
CA ILE A 50 -6.38 28.15 -6.57
C ILE A 50 -6.29 27.68 -8.02
N ASP A 51 -5.37 28.26 -8.78
CA ASP A 51 -5.10 27.86 -10.16
C ASP A 51 -4.74 26.36 -10.25
N PRO A 52 -5.47 25.56 -11.04
CA PRO A 52 -5.17 24.14 -11.24
C PRO A 52 -3.74 23.84 -11.66
N ALA A 53 -3.10 24.72 -12.44
CA ALA A 53 -1.71 24.55 -12.84
C ALA A 53 -0.74 24.64 -11.66
N MET A 54 -1.02 25.56 -10.72
CA MET A 54 -0.26 25.66 -9.46
C MET A 54 -0.40 24.39 -8.61
N VAL A 55 -1.62 23.87 -8.46
CA VAL A 55 -1.88 22.62 -7.71
C VAL A 55 -1.12 21.46 -8.34
N GLY A 56 -1.19 21.32 -9.65
CA GLY A 56 -0.50 20.29 -10.40
C GLY A 56 1.02 20.36 -10.22
N LEU A 57 1.59 21.57 -10.26
CA LEU A 57 3.03 21.81 -10.06
C LEU A 57 3.48 21.42 -8.65
N VAL A 58 2.74 21.81 -7.62
CA VAL A 58 3.02 21.43 -6.22
C VAL A 58 3.03 19.92 -6.07
N MET A 59 2.01 19.23 -6.57
CA MET A 59 1.90 17.78 -6.49
C MET A 59 3.04 17.08 -7.25
N LEU A 60 3.41 17.57 -8.44
CA LEU A 60 4.49 17.02 -9.24
C LEU A 60 5.85 17.12 -8.54
N ILE A 61 6.19 18.31 -8.04
CA ILE A 61 7.45 18.53 -7.32
C ILE A 61 7.50 17.67 -6.05
N SER A 62 6.41 17.58 -5.31
CA SER A 62 6.32 16.78 -4.08
C SER A 62 6.56 15.29 -4.30
N ARG A 63 6.14 14.75 -5.44
CA ARG A 63 6.42 13.35 -5.81
C ARG A 63 7.91 13.02 -5.87
N CYS A 64 8.74 13.99 -6.23
CA CYS A 64 10.19 13.80 -6.27
C CYS A 64 10.78 13.63 -4.85
N PHE A 65 10.22 14.28 -3.84
CA PHE A 65 10.68 14.17 -2.46
C PHE A 65 10.25 12.88 -1.77
N ASP A 66 9.11 12.31 -2.15
CA ASP A 66 8.56 11.11 -1.52
C ASP A 66 9.52 9.90 -1.55
N GLY A 67 10.20 9.68 -2.68
CA GLY A 67 11.13 8.56 -2.81
C GLY A 67 12.36 8.69 -1.90
N PHE A 68 12.89 9.90 -1.76
CA PHE A 68 14.04 10.16 -0.89
C PHE A 68 13.66 10.04 0.60
N SER A 69 12.48 10.54 0.98
CA SER A 69 12.00 10.46 2.36
C SER A 69 11.85 9.03 2.86
N ASP A 70 11.41 8.09 2.01
CA ASP A 70 11.27 6.69 2.35
C ASP A 70 12.61 6.05 2.73
N VAL A 71 13.66 6.30 1.94
CA VAL A 71 15.00 5.76 2.21
C VAL A 71 15.55 6.35 3.51
N ILE A 72 15.44 7.67 3.69
CA ILE A 72 15.89 8.35 4.90
C ILE A 72 15.17 7.78 6.12
N MET A 73 13.85 7.64 6.03
CA MET A 73 13.04 7.11 7.12
C MET A 73 13.37 5.65 7.44
N GLY A 74 13.66 4.82 6.43
CA GLY A 74 14.15 3.46 6.64
C GLY A 74 15.40 3.40 7.53
N PHE A 75 16.37 4.27 7.29
CA PHE A 75 17.58 4.39 8.15
C PHE A 75 17.26 4.95 9.54
N ILE A 76 16.32 5.89 9.65
CA ILE A 76 15.91 6.46 10.94
C ILE A 76 15.27 5.39 11.80
N VAL A 77 14.36 4.59 11.24
CA VAL A 77 13.69 3.46 11.94
C VAL A 77 14.72 2.45 12.45
N GLU A 78 15.70 2.06 11.61
CA GLU A 78 16.74 1.12 12.02
C GLU A 78 17.58 1.62 13.19
N ARG A 79 17.78 2.93 13.29
CA ARG A 79 18.55 3.58 14.36
C ARG A 79 17.72 3.97 15.57
N THR A 80 16.40 3.87 15.46
CA THR A 80 15.50 4.22 16.57
C THR A 80 15.66 3.23 17.71
N ASN A 81 15.91 3.74 18.90
CA ASN A 81 15.98 2.97 20.13
C ASN A 81 15.16 3.67 21.21
N SER A 82 14.01 3.09 21.59
CA SER A 82 13.14 3.65 22.61
C SER A 82 12.63 2.58 23.56
N LYS A 83 12.03 3.00 24.68
CA LYS A 83 11.38 2.11 25.65
C LYS A 83 10.20 1.32 25.06
N TRP A 84 9.64 1.78 23.94
CA TRP A 84 8.52 1.12 23.27
C TRP A 84 8.95 0.26 22.07
N GLY A 85 10.21 0.28 21.68
CA GLY A 85 10.74 -0.43 20.53
C GLY A 85 11.33 0.48 19.47
N LYS A 86 11.42 0.00 18.23
CA LYS A 86 11.93 0.72 17.06
C LYS A 86 10.81 1.37 16.24
N SER A 87 9.79 0.61 15.91
CA SER A 87 8.70 1.00 15.00
C SER A 87 7.49 1.58 15.73
N ARG A 88 7.11 0.96 16.83
CA ARG A 88 5.95 1.36 17.63
C ARG A 88 5.96 2.82 18.09
N PRO A 89 7.09 3.42 18.56
CA PRO A 89 7.10 4.80 19.01
C PRO A 89 6.71 5.79 17.91
N TRP A 90 7.03 5.50 16.66
CA TRP A 90 6.70 6.34 15.53
C TRP A 90 5.19 6.46 15.30
N ILE A 91 4.42 5.40 15.59
CA ILE A 91 2.96 5.46 15.53
C ILE A 91 2.43 6.48 16.53
N LEU A 92 2.98 6.50 17.76
CA LEU A 92 2.58 7.47 18.78
C LEU A 92 3.05 8.88 18.44
N TRP A 93 4.33 9.05 18.08
CA TRP A 93 4.92 10.36 17.82
C TRP A 93 4.30 11.06 16.61
N MET A 94 3.95 10.29 15.58
CA MET A 94 3.38 10.83 14.35
C MET A 94 1.86 10.88 14.36
N SER A 95 1.15 10.28 15.31
CA SER A 95 -0.31 10.29 15.33
C SER A 95 -0.89 11.71 15.40
N VAL A 96 -0.36 12.57 16.27
CA VAL A 96 -0.80 13.96 16.42
C VAL A 96 -0.33 14.84 15.25
N PRO A 97 0.96 14.85 14.86
CA PRO A 97 1.42 15.62 13.69
C PRO A 97 0.67 15.25 12.40
N PHE A 98 0.39 13.95 12.20
CA PHE A 98 -0.35 13.48 11.04
C PHE A 98 -1.81 13.97 11.05
N ALA A 99 -2.49 13.90 12.19
CA ALA A 99 -3.85 14.43 12.35
C ALA A 99 -3.90 15.96 12.13
N ILE A 100 -2.93 16.70 12.64
CA ILE A 100 -2.85 18.15 12.40
C ILE A 100 -2.57 18.46 10.93
N SER A 101 -1.67 17.71 10.29
CA SER A 101 -1.26 17.98 8.92
C SER A 101 -2.40 17.87 7.91
N ILE A 102 -3.38 16.97 8.13
CA ILE A 102 -4.55 16.88 7.24
C ILE A 102 -5.45 18.11 7.38
N VAL A 103 -5.60 18.66 8.57
CA VAL A 103 -6.39 19.88 8.78
C VAL A 103 -5.70 21.07 8.12
N LEU A 104 -4.37 21.19 8.28
CA LEU A 104 -3.58 22.25 7.68
C LEU A 104 -3.68 22.30 6.15
N ILE A 105 -3.69 21.15 5.48
CA ILE A 105 -3.83 21.08 4.01
C ILE A 105 -5.12 21.77 3.54
N TYR A 106 -6.20 21.70 4.33
CA TYR A 106 -7.50 22.29 3.99
C TYR A 106 -7.69 23.69 4.58
N THR A 107 -6.74 24.22 5.37
CA THR A 107 -6.79 25.56 5.95
C THR A 107 -5.99 26.53 5.09
N VAL A 108 -6.42 26.75 3.84
CA VAL A 108 -5.67 27.59 2.90
C VAL A 108 -5.90 29.07 3.21
N PRO A 109 -4.86 29.88 3.47
CA PRO A 109 -5.02 31.30 3.70
C PRO A 109 -5.29 32.06 2.41
N HIS A 110 -6.07 33.13 2.51
CA HIS A 110 -6.22 34.09 1.43
C HIS A 110 -4.98 34.97 1.35
N GLY A 111 -4.41 35.13 0.15
CA GLY A 111 -3.18 35.92 -0.02
C GLY A 111 -2.66 35.93 -1.46
N SER A 112 -1.42 36.37 -1.64
CA SER A 112 -0.79 36.36 -2.96
C SER A 112 -0.54 34.91 -3.47
N SER A 113 -0.51 34.75 -4.80
CA SER A 113 -0.24 33.43 -5.41
C SER A 113 1.05 32.78 -4.92
N ALA A 114 2.10 33.59 -4.66
CA ALA A 114 3.35 33.08 -4.12
C ALA A 114 3.19 32.55 -2.69
N MET A 115 2.42 33.23 -1.85
CA MET A 115 2.12 32.78 -0.49
C MET A 115 1.30 31.50 -0.50
N GLN A 116 0.29 31.42 -1.35
CA GLN A 116 -0.53 30.21 -1.54
C GLN A 116 0.31 29.04 -2.03
N PHE A 117 1.16 29.24 -3.03
CA PHE A 117 2.09 28.21 -3.50
C PHE A 117 2.98 27.68 -2.37
N ALA A 118 3.63 28.57 -1.63
CA ALA A 118 4.48 28.20 -0.51
C ALA A 118 3.71 27.43 0.58
N TYR A 119 2.50 27.88 0.90
CA TYR A 119 1.65 27.21 1.88
C TYR A 119 1.24 25.81 1.44
N LEU A 120 0.74 25.66 0.21
CA LEU A 120 0.36 24.36 -0.37
C LEU A 120 1.57 23.42 -0.39
N PHE A 121 2.70 23.91 -0.86
CA PHE A 121 3.92 23.10 -0.95
C PHE A 121 4.37 22.60 0.42
N VAL A 122 4.40 23.48 1.44
CA VAL A 122 4.83 23.11 2.80
C VAL A 122 3.83 22.13 3.44
N THR A 123 2.53 22.45 3.42
CA THR A 123 1.51 21.62 4.09
C THR A 123 1.31 20.28 3.41
N TYR A 124 1.34 20.23 2.07
CA TYR A 124 1.26 18.99 1.31
C TYR A 124 2.44 18.07 1.62
N ASN A 125 3.69 18.57 1.55
CA ASN A 125 4.87 17.78 1.86
C ASN A 125 4.95 17.41 3.35
N LEU A 126 4.50 18.29 4.26
CA LEU A 126 4.41 17.95 5.68
C LEU A 126 3.52 16.71 5.88
N CYS A 127 2.36 16.66 5.24
CA CYS A 127 1.43 15.53 5.37
C CYS A 127 1.96 14.27 4.67
N THR A 128 2.28 14.36 3.36
CA THR A 128 2.58 13.17 2.55
C THR A 128 4.02 12.69 2.70
N THR A 129 4.98 13.60 2.63
CA THR A 129 6.40 13.27 2.60
C THR A 129 6.98 13.08 4.00
N VAL A 130 6.55 13.88 4.98
CA VAL A 130 7.10 13.83 6.34
C VAL A 130 6.24 12.95 7.25
N CYS A 131 5.01 13.36 7.54
CA CYS A 131 4.19 12.69 8.56
C CYS A 131 3.74 11.29 8.10
N TYR A 132 3.24 11.16 6.87
CA TYR A 132 2.81 9.87 6.35
C TYR A 132 3.97 8.88 6.22
N THR A 133 5.12 9.29 5.66
CA THR A 133 6.28 8.41 5.53
C THR A 133 6.82 7.99 6.91
N ALA A 134 6.91 8.94 7.86
CA ALA A 134 7.36 8.66 9.22
C ALA A 134 6.38 7.81 10.04
N LEU A 135 5.12 7.70 9.63
CA LEU A 135 4.11 6.82 10.20
C LEU A 135 4.06 5.46 9.48
N ASN A 136 3.95 5.47 8.15
CA ASN A 136 3.64 4.27 7.36
C ASN A 136 4.78 3.26 7.31
N LEU A 137 6.04 3.71 7.17
CA LEU A 137 7.18 2.80 7.09
C LEU A 137 7.42 2.04 8.40
N PRO A 138 7.48 2.72 9.59
CA PRO A 138 7.55 2.01 10.86
C PRO A 138 6.34 1.11 11.10
N TYR A 139 5.14 1.56 10.74
CA TYR A 139 3.93 0.75 10.86
C TYR A 139 4.02 -0.53 10.01
N GLY A 140 4.50 -0.44 8.76
CA GLY A 140 4.73 -1.59 7.92
C GLY A 140 5.70 -2.60 8.55
N SER A 141 6.83 -2.11 9.04
CA SER A 141 7.86 -2.96 9.68
C SER A 141 7.45 -3.52 11.05
N LEU A 142 6.44 -2.93 11.71
CA LEU A 142 5.94 -3.36 13.02
C LEU A 142 5.47 -4.82 12.99
N SER A 143 4.87 -5.30 11.90
CA SER A 143 4.43 -6.69 11.77
C SER A 143 5.56 -7.70 11.99
N ALA A 144 6.75 -7.42 11.46
CA ALA A 144 7.94 -8.25 11.65
C ALA A 144 8.53 -8.15 13.06
N MET A 145 8.19 -7.10 13.81
CA MET A 145 8.62 -6.91 15.20
C MET A 145 7.61 -7.43 16.23
N MET A 146 6.36 -7.62 15.81
CA MET A 146 5.32 -8.21 16.68
C MET A 146 5.43 -9.71 16.79
N THR A 147 5.93 -10.41 15.77
CA THR A 147 6.04 -11.88 15.77
C THR A 147 7.07 -12.38 14.77
N ARG A 148 7.71 -13.50 15.10
CA ARG A 148 8.58 -14.25 14.17
C ARG A 148 7.81 -15.32 13.39
N SER A 149 6.60 -15.65 13.82
CA SER A 149 5.78 -16.63 13.11
C SER A 149 5.31 -16.07 11.77
N SER A 150 5.72 -16.71 10.67
CA SER A 150 5.26 -16.33 9.33
C SER A 150 3.75 -16.39 9.22
N LYS A 151 3.10 -17.43 9.82
CA LYS A 151 1.64 -17.56 9.83
C LYS A 151 0.94 -16.37 10.51
N GLU A 152 1.48 -15.92 11.65
CA GLU A 152 0.90 -14.77 12.37
C GLU A 152 1.10 -13.46 11.59
N ARG A 153 2.25 -13.27 10.93
CA ARG A 153 2.48 -12.11 10.05
C ARG A 153 1.54 -12.11 8.86
N ASP A 154 1.30 -13.27 8.27
CA ASP A 154 0.35 -13.40 7.17
C ASP A 154 -1.09 -13.08 7.63
N MET A 155 -1.47 -13.51 8.85
CA MET A 155 -2.78 -13.15 9.44
C MET A 155 -2.88 -11.64 9.73
N LEU A 156 -1.81 -10.99 10.20
CA LEU A 156 -1.75 -9.54 10.34
C LEU A 156 -1.92 -8.85 8.97
N SER A 157 -1.24 -9.35 7.93
CA SER A 157 -1.35 -8.83 6.57
C SER A 157 -2.79 -8.97 6.03
N ILE A 158 -3.41 -10.15 6.17
CA ILE A 158 -4.80 -10.38 5.77
C ILE A 158 -5.74 -9.40 6.46
N THR A 159 -5.64 -9.28 7.80
CA THR A 159 -6.51 -8.39 8.58
C THR A 159 -6.32 -6.93 8.18
N ARG A 160 -5.06 -6.51 7.95
CA ARG A 160 -4.72 -5.19 7.45
C ARG A 160 -5.38 -4.91 6.10
N MET A 161 -5.23 -5.82 5.14
CA MET A 161 -5.77 -5.66 3.80
C MET A 161 -7.31 -5.72 3.74
N CYS A 162 -7.95 -6.43 4.67
CA CYS A 162 -9.41 -6.43 4.80
C CYS A 162 -9.95 -5.12 5.37
N LEU A 163 -9.25 -4.50 6.34
CA LEU A 163 -9.73 -3.31 7.03
C LEU A 163 -9.32 -2.01 6.37
N SER A 164 -8.14 -1.98 5.75
CA SER A 164 -7.55 -0.79 5.14
C SER A 164 -8.46 -0.08 4.13
N PRO A 165 -9.12 -0.75 3.16
CA PRO A 165 -9.94 -0.07 2.15
C PRO A 165 -11.15 0.68 2.74
N TRP A 166 -11.66 0.25 3.88
CA TRP A 166 -12.81 0.89 4.51
C TRP A 166 -12.54 2.34 4.93
N GLY A 167 -11.31 2.64 5.36
CA GLY A 167 -10.91 4.01 5.67
C GLY A 167 -11.09 4.94 4.48
N ARG A 168 -10.61 4.51 3.31
CA ARG A 168 -10.75 5.27 2.06
C ARG A 168 -12.19 5.36 1.57
N ILE A 169 -12.92 4.24 1.58
CA ILE A 169 -14.33 4.21 1.15
C ILE A 169 -15.16 5.17 2.00
N LEU A 170 -15.02 5.09 3.33
CA LEU A 170 -15.78 5.93 4.25
C LEU A 170 -15.46 7.42 4.07
N SER A 171 -14.18 7.78 4.00
CA SER A 171 -13.80 9.18 3.85
C SER A 171 -14.23 9.76 2.51
N VAL A 172 -14.03 9.04 1.39
CA VAL A 172 -14.46 9.52 0.07
C VAL A 172 -15.98 9.66 -0.01
N SER A 173 -16.73 8.66 0.47
CA SER A 173 -18.20 8.66 0.37
C SER A 173 -18.86 9.68 1.29
N ALA A 174 -18.31 9.94 2.47
CA ALA A 174 -18.96 10.78 3.47
C ALA A 174 -18.49 12.23 3.44
N THR A 175 -17.32 12.56 2.88
CA THR A 175 -16.77 13.91 2.95
C THR A 175 -17.67 14.94 2.27
N LEU A 176 -18.05 14.75 1.01
CA LEU A 176 -18.88 15.73 0.29
C LEU A 176 -20.28 15.91 0.91
N PRO A 177 -21.01 14.84 1.29
CA PRO A 177 -22.25 15.00 2.05
C PRO A 177 -22.08 15.78 3.35
N LEU A 178 -21.03 15.49 4.12
CA LEU A 178 -20.75 16.20 5.37
C LEU A 178 -20.43 17.69 5.12
N VAL A 179 -19.60 18.01 4.13
CA VAL A 179 -19.29 19.41 3.76
C VAL A 179 -20.57 20.19 3.45
N LYS A 180 -21.51 19.60 2.71
CA LYS A 180 -22.81 20.23 2.44
C LYS A 180 -23.64 20.47 3.71
N VAL A 181 -23.64 19.52 4.64
CA VAL A 181 -24.34 19.67 5.94
C VAL A 181 -23.72 20.77 6.79
N PHE A 182 -22.39 20.94 6.73
CA PHE A 182 -21.63 21.96 7.50
C PHE A 182 -21.62 23.36 6.84
N GLY A 183 -22.32 23.55 5.71
CA GLY A 183 -22.54 24.87 5.11
C GLY A 183 -21.86 25.12 3.77
N ASP A 184 -21.28 24.09 3.13
CA ASP A 184 -20.74 24.07 1.76
C ASP A 184 -19.78 25.24 1.44
N ASN A 185 -18.85 25.50 2.35
CA ASN A 185 -17.83 26.54 2.23
C ASN A 185 -16.46 26.03 2.66
N GLN A 186 -15.41 26.84 2.50
CA GLN A 186 -14.04 26.45 2.87
C GLN A 186 -13.93 26.05 4.35
N MET A 187 -14.66 26.70 5.26
CA MET A 187 -14.63 26.35 6.68
C MET A 187 -15.25 24.99 6.94
N ALA A 188 -16.34 24.65 6.24
CA ALA A 188 -16.96 23.32 6.32
C ALA A 188 -15.98 22.19 5.96
N TRP A 189 -15.07 22.42 5.00
CA TRP A 189 -14.01 21.47 4.70
C TRP A 189 -13.04 21.31 5.87
N VAL A 190 -12.64 22.39 6.52
CA VAL A 190 -11.74 22.34 7.70
C VAL A 190 -12.40 21.58 8.84
N GLU A 191 -13.69 21.80 9.08
CA GLU A 191 -14.46 21.10 10.12
C GLU A 191 -14.58 19.60 9.82
N VAL A 192 -14.95 19.22 8.59
CA VAL A 192 -15.03 17.81 8.18
C VAL A 192 -13.67 17.12 8.24
N MET A 193 -12.59 17.80 7.79
CA MET A 193 -11.23 17.24 7.90
C MET A 193 -10.78 17.12 9.36
N SER A 194 -11.25 18.00 10.25
CA SER A 194 -10.99 17.87 11.69
C SER A 194 -11.67 16.63 12.27
N VAL A 195 -12.90 16.31 11.82
CA VAL A 195 -13.55 15.04 12.20
C VAL A 195 -12.72 13.84 11.74
N TRP A 196 -12.29 13.82 10.48
CA TRP A 196 -11.44 12.73 9.97
C TRP A 196 -10.07 12.65 10.67
N ALA A 197 -9.49 13.80 11.01
CA ALA A 197 -8.25 13.86 11.80
C ALA A 197 -8.40 13.21 13.18
N VAL A 198 -9.51 13.50 13.87
CA VAL A 198 -9.82 12.88 15.17
C VAL A 198 -10.04 11.37 15.01
N VAL A 199 -10.80 10.94 14.02
CA VAL A 199 -11.00 9.51 13.73
C VAL A 199 -9.66 8.81 13.48
N ALA A 200 -8.81 9.36 12.61
CA ALA A 200 -7.50 8.80 12.32
C ALA A 200 -6.61 8.75 13.58
N LEU A 201 -6.60 9.81 14.39
CA LEU A 201 -5.87 9.87 15.64
C LEU A 201 -6.30 8.77 16.62
N LEU A 202 -7.59 8.60 16.83
CA LEU A 202 -8.13 7.57 17.74
C LEU A 202 -7.76 6.16 17.29
N LEU A 203 -7.87 5.88 15.99
CA LEU A 203 -7.49 4.59 15.42
C LEU A 203 -5.98 4.31 15.56
N LEU A 204 -5.12 5.32 15.37
CA LEU A 204 -3.66 5.20 15.55
C LEU A 204 -3.30 4.97 17.02
N LEU A 205 -3.92 5.70 17.95
CA LEU A 205 -3.71 5.51 19.38
C LEU A 205 -4.20 4.13 19.85
N PHE A 206 -5.30 3.64 19.29
CA PHE A 206 -5.77 2.29 19.54
C PHE A 206 -4.77 1.25 19.02
N CYS A 207 -4.26 1.41 17.79
CA CYS A 207 -3.20 0.58 17.24
C CYS A 207 -1.97 0.56 18.15
N PHE A 208 -1.46 1.74 18.54
CA PHE A 208 -0.33 1.85 19.46
C PHE A 208 -0.58 1.12 20.80
N SER A 209 -1.78 1.22 21.37
CA SER A 209 -2.11 0.62 22.68
C SER A 209 -2.05 -0.91 22.65
N LYS A 210 -2.51 -1.54 21.57
CA LYS A 210 -2.66 -3.00 21.43
C LYS A 210 -1.49 -3.69 20.75
N CYS A 211 -0.84 -3.03 19.80
CA CYS A 211 0.29 -3.59 19.07
C CYS A 211 1.59 -3.37 19.85
N LYS A 212 2.19 -4.45 20.34
CA LYS A 212 3.46 -4.42 21.08
C LYS A 212 4.55 -5.13 20.29
N GLU A 213 5.76 -4.60 20.31
CA GLU A 213 6.93 -5.28 19.78
C GLU A 213 7.37 -6.35 20.78
N THR A 214 7.22 -7.62 20.40
CA THR A 214 7.57 -8.78 21.24
C THR A 214 8.84 -9.46 20.80
N VAL A 215 9.30 -9.22 19.58
CA VAL A 215 10.56 -9.71 19.06
C VAL A 215 11.68 -8.90 19.70
N VAL A 216 12.04 -9.27 20.94
CA VAL A 216 13.18 -8.69 21.66
C VAL A 216 14.44 -9.32 21.10
N ILE A 217 15.26 -8.54 20.43
CA ILE A 217 16.63 -8.96 20.12
C ILE A 217 17.45 -8.57 21.35
N GLU A 218 17.86 -9.56 22.15
CA GLU A 218 18.70 -9.36 23.36
C GLU A 218 20.04 -8.66 23.03
N ALA A 219 20.48 -8.71 21.79
CA ALA A 219 21.62 -7.96 21.25
C ALA A 219 21.43 -6.44 21.21
N ARG A 220 20.32 -5.87 21.69
CA ARG A 220 20.09 -4.40 21.73
C ARG A 220 21.16 -3.61 22.50
N LYS A 221 21.93 -4.24 23.35
CA LYS A 221 22.96 -3.55 24.15
C LYS A 221 24.20 -3.12 23.35
N LYS A 222 24.43 -3.63 22.13
CA LYS A 222 25.57 -3.27 21.27
C LYS A 222 25.27 -3.41 19.77
N VAL A 223 24.19 -2.81 19.27
CA VAL A 223 24.07 -2.70 17.80
C VAL A 223 25.10 -1.68 17.34
N ALA A 224 26.23 -2.17 16.89
CA ALA A 224 27.21 -1.36 16.16
C ALA A 224 26.44 -0.72 14.97
N LYS A 225 26.51 0.60 14.83
CA LYS A 225 25.87 1.33 13.73
C LYS A 225 26.40 0.74 12.43
N VAL A 226 25.58 -0.06 11.74
CA VAL A 226 25.97 -0.66 10.46
C VAL A 226 26.19 0.49 9.47
N PRO A 227 27.36 0.59 8.82
CA PRO A 227 27.61 1.60 7.80
C PRO A 227 26.57 1.48 6.68
N VAL A 228 26.09 2.63 6.15
CA VAL A 228 25.06 2.68 5.11
C VAL A 228 25.39 1.80 3.91
N GLY A 229 26.64 1.85 3.42
CA GLY A 229 27.09 1.03 2.29
C GLY A 229 27.00 -0.48 2.56
N LYS A 230 27.32 -0.92 3.80
CA LYS A 230 27.19 -2.33 4.20
C LYS A 230 25.71 -2.72 4.28
N ALA A 231 24.86 -1.86 4.83
CA ALA A 231 23.42 -2.10 4.92
C ALA A 231 22.78 -2.26 3.53
N LEU A 232 23.09 -1.36 2.59
CA LEU A 232 22.61 -1.45 1.21
C LEU A 232 23.15 -2.70 0.48
N LYS A 233 24.40 -3.07 0.70
CA LYS A 233 24.97 -4.32 0.14
C LYS A 233 24.25 -5.56 0.66
N CYS A 234 23.93 -5.62 1.96
CA CYS A 234 23.17 -6.71 2.54
C CYS A 234 21.74 -6.79 1.97
N LEU A 235 21.10 -5.65 1.75
CA LEU A 235 19.79 -5.57 1.10
C LEU A 235 19.85 -6.07 -0.34
N ALA A 236 20.86 -5.64 -1.12
CA ALA A 236 21.04 -6.03 -2.52
C ALA A 236 21.24 -7.54 -2.71
N VAL A 237 21.93 -8.20 -1.77
CA VAL A 237 22.17 -9.65 -1.78
C VAL A 237 20.94 -10.46 -1.36
N ASN A 238 19.93 -9.83 -0.78
CA ASN A 238 18.70 -10.49 -0.33
C ASN A 238 17.72 -10.71 -1.50
N LYS A 239 17.82 -11.87 -2.14
CA LYS A 239 16.97 -12.21 -3.31
C LYS A 239 15.47 -12.21 -3.01
N TYR A 240 15.05 -12.51 -1.78
CA TYR A 240 13.63 -12.52 -1.40
C TYR A 240 13.10 -11.12 -1.07
N PHE A 241 13.98 -10.19 -0.73
CA PHE A 241 13.62 -8.77 -0.72
C PHE A 241 13.23 -8.31 -2.13
N TRP A 242 14.03 -8.60 -3.14
CA TRP A 242 13.70 -8.25 -4.54
C TRP A 242 12.40 -8.89 -5.00
N ALA A 243 12.19 -10.17 -4.67
CA ALA A 243 10.93 -10.85 -5.00
C ALA A 243 9.72 -10.17 -4.33
N GLY A 244 9.78 -9.89 -3.03
CA GLY A 244 8.71 -9.20 -2.30
C GLY A 244 8.47 -7.78 -2.81
N MET A 245 9.53 -7.04 -3.13
CA MET A 245 9.46 -5.71 -3.72
C MET A 245 8.75 -5.75 -5.09
N ILE A 246 9.14 -6.68 -5.98
CA ILE A 246 8.52 -6.83 -7.31
C ILE A 246 7.05 -7.23 -7.16
N ILE A 247 6.69 -8.14 -6.26
CA ILE A 247 5.29 -8.52 -6.02
C ILE A 247 4.48 -7.30 -5.59
N TRP A 248 4.98 -6.50 -4.65
CA TRP A 248 4.28 -5.30 -4.19
C TRP A 248 4.22 -4.20 -5.27
N MET A 249 5.31 -4.02 -6.01
CA MET A 249 5.37 -3.10 -7.16
C MET A 249 4.33 -3.48 -8.22
N MET A 250 4.26 -4.74 -8.63
CA MET A 250 3.31 -5.21 -9.64
C MET A 250 1.85 -5.05 -9.21
N GLN A 251 1.55 -5.22 -7.92
CA GLN A 251 0.21 -4.91 -7.41
C GLN A 251 -0.14 -3.42 -7.57
N ASN A 252 0.82 -2.52 -7.31
CA ASN A 252 0.59 -1.09 -7.52
C ASN A 252 0.50 -0.72 -9.01
N VAL A 253 1.23 -1.41 -9.86
CA VAL A 253 1.11 -1.25 -11.32
C VAL A 253 -0.30 -1.59 -11.79
N ILE A 254 -0.88 -2.73 -11.36
CA ILE A 254 -2.24 -3.10 -11.74
C ILE A 254 -3.28 -2.10 -11.21
N PHE A 255 -3.13 -1.61 -9.98
CA PHE A 255 -3.98 -0.54 -9.45
C PHE A 255 -3.89 0.74 -10.27
N THR A 256 -2.69 1.11 -10.72
CA THR A 256 -2.46 2.29 -11.55
C THR A 256 -3.07 2.11 -12.93
N ILE A 257 -2.89 0.96 -13.59
CA ILE A 257 -3.51 0.67 -14.90
C ILE A 257 -5.03 0.75 -14.77
N THR A 258 -5.62 0.00 -13.82
CA THR A 258 -7.07 -0.02 -13.64
C THR A 258 -7.62 1.35 -13.29
N GLY A 259 -7.02 2.06 -12.33
CA GLY A 259 -7.46 3.38 -11.90
C GLY A 259 -7.34 4.46 -12.98
N THR A 260 -6.38 4.34 -13.89
CA THR A 260 -6.15 5.32 -14.95
C THR A 260 -6.96 5.01 -16.21
N ILE A 261 -7.00 3.76 -16.65
CA ILE A 261 -7.55 3.39 -17.97
C ILE A 261 -9.02 2.99 -17.92
N LEU A 262 -9.49 2.36 -16.84
CA LEU A 262 -10.88 1.92 -16.74
C LEU A 262 -11.91 3.07 -16.88
N PRO A 263 -11.68 4.30 -16.35
CA PRO A 263 -12.59 5.42 -16.62
C PRO A 263 -12.71 5.75 -18.11
N TYR A 264 -11.59 5.79 -18.83
CA TYR A 264 -11.60 5.99 -20.28
C TYR A 264 -12.29 4.85 -21.02
N TYR A 265 -12.06 3.62 -20.58
CA TYR A 265 -12.71 2.43 -21.13
C TYR A 265 -14.24 2.54 -20.99
N CYS A 266 -14.74 2.87 -19.80
CA CYS A 266 -16.17 3.07 -19.55
C CYS A 266 -16.74 4.19 -20.42
N LYS A 267 -16.04 5.34 -20.51
CA LYS A 267 -16.48 6.50 -21.27
C LYS A 267 -16.55 6.27 -22.78
N TYR A 268 -15.55 5.60 -23.36
CA TYR A 268 -15.42 5.50 -24.82
C TYR A 268 -15.89 4.16 -25.39
N ILE A 269 -15.96 3.10 -24.61
CA ILE A 269 -16.47 1.78 -25.07
C ILE A 269 -17.91 1.57 -24.64
N PHE A 270 -18.24 1.87 -23.38
CA PHE A 270 -19.63 1.72 -22.90
C PHE A 270 -20.46 3.00 -23.03
N MET A 271 -19.86 4.13 -23.44
CA MET A 271 -20.49 5.44 -23.54
C MET A 271 -21.12 5.93 -22.21
N ASP A 272 -20.63 5.41 -21.08
CA ASP A 272 -21.13 5.74 -19.74
C ASP A 272 -19.96 5.68 -18.73
N ASP A 273 -19.46 6.83 -18.33
CA ASP A 273 -18.36 6.97 -17.37
C ASP A 273 -18.76 6.64 -15.93
N SER A 274 -20.07 6.66 -15.61
CA SER A 274 -20.58 6.32 -14.27
C SER A 274 -20.36 4.85 -13.92
N LEU A 275 -20.24 3.97 -14.92
CA LEU A 275 -19.98 2.54 -14.75
C LEU A 275 -18.63 2.24 -14.09
N TYR A 276 -17.65 3.16 -14.22
CA TYR A 276 -16.33 2.99 -13.58
C TYR A 276 -16.44 2.76 -12.08
N SER A 277 -17.20 3.59 -11.39
CA SER A 277 -17.34 3.50 -9.93
C SER A 277 -17.98 2.18 -9.50
N GLY A 278 -18.98 1.71 -10.25
CA GLY A 278 -19.65 0.44 -10.01
C GLY A 278 -18.71 -0.76 -10.19
N LEU A 279 -17.98 -0.81 -11.30
CA LEU A 279 -17.02 -1.88 -11.59
C LEU A 279 -15.87 -1.92 -10.57
N TYR A 280 -15.30 -0.77 -10.25
CA TYR A 280 -14.23 -0.64 -9.26
C TYR A 280 -14.69 -1.08 -7.86
N LEU A 281 -15.88 -0.64 -7.44
CA LEU A 281 -16.46 -1.04 -6.15
C LEU A 281 -16.75 -2.54 -6.10
N LEU A 282 -17.33 -3.10 -7.17
CA LEU A 282 -17.62 -4.52 -7.28
C LEU A 282 -16.35 -5.38 -7.11
N GLU A 283 -15.30 -5.09 -7.89
CA GLU A 283 -14.02 -5.81 -7.82
C GLU A 283 -13.40 -5.68 -6.42
N THR A 284 -13.44 -4.49 -5.82
CA THR A 284 -12.92 -4.22 -4.49
C THR A 284 -13.67 -5.00 -3.41
N LEU A 285 -15.00 -4.99 -3.42
CA LEU A 285 -15.83 -5.68 -2.42
C LEU A 285 -15.67 -7.20 -2.51
N ILE A 286 -15.61 -7.76 -3.73
CA ILE A 286 -15.34 -9.18 -3.94
C ILE A 286 -13.96 -9.54 -3.39
N THR A 287 -12.96 -8.73 -3.69
CA THR A 287 -11.60 -8.94 -3.19
C THR A 287 -11.58 -8.94 -1.65
N ILE A 288 -12.20 -7.97 -1.00
CA ILE A 288 -12.29 -7.90 0.48
C ILE A 288 -13.01 -9.13 1.03
N PHE A 289 -14.15 -9.52 0.45
CA PHE A 289 -14.92 -10.68 0.90
C PHE A 289 -14.11 -11.98 0.80
N VAL A 290 -13.51 -12.25 -0.35
CA VAL A 290 -12.68 -13.44 -0.56
C VAL A 290 -11.46 -13.42 0.39
N MET A 291 -10.87 -12.26 0.59
CA MET A 291 -9.74 -12.07 1.49
C MET A 291 -10.10 -12.40 2.94
N ALA A 292 -11.23 -11.90 3.42
CA ALA A 292 -11.68 -12.11 4.79
C ALA A 292 -12.08 -13.58 5.07
N VAL A 293 -12.80 -14.20 4.14
CA VAL A 293 -13.43 -15.52 4.33
C VAL A 293 -12.51 -16.68 3.93
N PHE A 294 -11.86 -16.55 2.79
CA PHE A 294 -11.15 -17.68 2.17
C PHE A 294 -9.63 -17.60 2.37
N SER A 295 -9.00 -16.42 2.36
CA SER A 295 -7.54 -16.34 2.43
C SER A 295 -6.92 -16.99 3.67
N PRO A 296 -7.49 -16.90 4.89
CA PRO A 296 -6.95 -17.61 6.04
C PRO A 296 -6.97 -19.14 5.91
N ARG A 297 -8.02 -19.69 5.25
CA ARG A 297 -8.14 -21.13 5.00
C ARG A 297 -7.18 -21.59 3.91
N LEU A 298 -7.07 -20.81 2.83
CA LEU A 298 -6.15 -21.07 1.71
C LEU A 298 -4.70 -21.01 2.18
N LEU A 299 -4.35 -20.01 3.00
CA LEU A 299 -3.04 -19.87 3.59
C LEU A 299 -2.65 -21.09 4.42
N LYS A 300 -3.57 -21.56 5.27
CA LYS A 300 -3.35 -22.75 6.10
C LYS A 300 -3.10 -24.02 5.28
N ARG A 301 -3.83 -24.16 4.16
CA ARG A 301 -3.80 -25.38 3.31
C ARG A 301 -2.64 -25.38 2.33
N PHE A 302 -2.33 -24.27 1.70
CA PHE A 302 -1.43 -24.19 0.55
C PHE A 302 -0.12 -23.40 0.84
N GLY A 303 -0.07 -22.63 1.93
CA GLY A 303 0.99 -21.67 2.18
C GLY A 303 0.87 -20.42 1.31
N LYS A 304 1.66 -19.36 1.62
CA LYS A 304 1.51 -18.06 0.96
C LYS A 304 1.88 -18.08 -0.53
N ARG A 305 2.98 -18.78 -0.90
CA ARG A 305 3.41 -18.86 -2.30
C ARG A 305 2.37 -19.51 -3.19
N ASN A 306 1.92 -20.72 -2.83
CA ASN A 306 0.98 -21.47 -3.68
C ASN A 306 -0.39 -20.81 -3.72
N MET A 307 -0.87 -20.26 -2.59
CA MET A 307 -2.09 -19.48 -2.52
C MET A 307 -2.03 -18.29 -3.49
N SER A 308 -0.94 -17.52 -3.47
CA SER A 308 -0.73 -16.39 -4.37
C SER A 308 -0.62 -16.84 -5.83
N LEU A 309 0.09 -17.94 -6.10
CA LEU A 309 0.22 -18.49 -7.45
C LEU A 309 -1.14 -18.86 -8.04
N TYR A 310 -1.99 -19.56 -7.28
CA TYR A 310 -3.36 -19.88 -7.72
C TYR A 310 -4.19 -18.62 -7.93
N GLY A 311 -4.06 -17.63 -7.05
CA GLY A 311 -4.72 -16.34 -7.22
C GLY A 311 -4.34 -15.65 -8.52
N VAL A 312 -3.05 -15.58 -8.86
CA VAL A 312 -2.59 -14.98 -10.12
C VAL A 312 -3.07 -15.77 -11.34
N ILE A 313 -3.11 -17.10 -11.27
CA ILE A 313 -3.68 -17.92 -12.34
C ILE A 313 -5.16 -17.60 -12.56
N ILE A 314 -5.95 -17.47 -11.49
CA ILE A 314 -7.36 -17.07 -11.56
C ILE A 314 -7.51 -15.67 -12.17
N CYS A 315 -6.66 -14.71 -11.80
CA CYS A 315 -6.65 -13.37 -12.42
C CYS A 315 -6.35 -13.44 -13.91
N PHE A 316 -5.37 -14.27 -14.30
CA PHE A 316 -5.02 -14.47 -15.70
C PHE A 316 -6.20 -15.05 -16.49
N VAL A 317 -6.86 -16.09 -15.96
CA VAL A 317 -8.06 -16.67 -16.56
C VAL A 317 -9.20 -15.65 -16.64
N GLY A 318 -9.45 -14.90 -15.56
CA GLY A 318 -10.47 -13.86 -15.55
C GLY A 318 -10.21 -12.79 -16.62
N HIS A 319 -8.94 -12.45 -16.84
CA HIS A 319 -8.58 -11.51 -17.89
C HIS A 319 -8.65 -12.11 -19.30
N ALA A 320 -8.32 -13.40 -19.46
CA ALA A 320 -8.52 -14.10 -20.72
C ALA A 320 -10.01 -14.18 -21.10
N ILE A 321 -10.89 -14.35 -20.12
CA ILE A 321 -12.36 -14.30 -20.35
C ILE A 321 -12.77 -12.89 -20.82
N PHE A 322 -12.22 -11.83 -20.24
CA PHE A 322 -12.46 -10.45 -20.71
C PHE A 322 -12.14 -10.30 -22.21
N LEU A 323 -11.04 -10.89 -22.69
CA LEU A 323 -10.62 -10.82 -24.09
C LEU A 323 -11.59 -11.47 -25.07
N LEU A 324 -12.46 -12.39 -24.62
CA LEU A 324 -13.41 -13.06 -25.49
C LEU A 324 -14.51 -12.11 -26.01
N ASN A 325 -14.93 -11.14 -25.20
CA ASN A 325 -15.90 -10.12 -25.58
C ASN A 325 -15.72 -8.84 -24.77
N PRO A 326 -14.71 -8.02 -25.11
CA PRO A 326 -14.34 -6.84 -24.33
C PRO A 326 -15.40 -5.72 -24.41
N THR A 327 -16.27 -5.72 -25.40
CA THR A 327 -17.31 -4.70 -25.62
C THR A 327 -18.62 -4.99 -24.90
N ASP A 328 -18.83 -6.22 -24.43
CA ASP A 328 -20.04 -6.59 -23.69
C ASP A 328 -19.86 -6.31 -22.18
N PHE A 329 -20.72 -5.44 -21.65
CA PHE A 329 -20.68 -5.04 -20.24
C PHE A 329 -20.82 -6.24 -19.28
N ASN A 330 -21.68 -7.21 -19.57
CA ASN A 330 -21.87 -8.37 -18.71
C ASN A 330 -20.62 -9.25 -18.65
N TRP A 331 -19.90 -9.40 -19.78
CA TRP A 331 -18.63 -10.10 -19.81
C TRP A 331 -17.55 -9.39 -19.02
N VAL A 332 -17.50 -8.05 -19.07
CA VAL A 332 -16.59 -7.25 -18.27
C VAL A 332 -16.89 -7.37 -16.78
N VAL A 333 -18.17 -7.32 -16.38
CA VAL A 333 -18.61 -7.57 -15.00
C VAL A 333 -18.18 -8.96 -14.53
N PHE A 334 -18.44 -10.00 -15.34
CA PHE A 334 -18.04 -11.37 -15.01
C PHE A 334 -16.54 -11.53 -14.86
N SER A 335 -15.76 -10.92 -15.75
CA SER A 335 -14.31 -10.85 -15.65
C SER A 335 -13.84 -10.14 -14.36
N CYS A 336 -14.46 -9.00 -13.98
CA CYS A 336 -14.16 -8.30 -12.74
C CYS A 336 -14.39 -9.17 -11.50
N VAL A 337 -15.48 -9.97 -11.49
CA VAL A 337 -15.77 -10.92 -10.40
C VAL A 337 -14.63 -11.94 -10.27
N ILE A 338 -14.24 -12.57 -11.38
CA ILE A 338 -13.16 -13.59 -11.36
C ILE A 338 -11.83 -12.98 -10.95
N ARG A 339 -11.50 -11.79 -11.47
CA ARG A 339 -10.26 -11.07 -11.10
C ARG A 339 -10.25 -10.70 -9.62
N GLY A 340 -11.37 -10.20 -9.08
CA GLY A 340 -11.49 -9.90 -7.66
C GLY A 340 -11.27 -11.13 -6.77
N ILE A 341 -11.78 -12.31 -7.19
CA ILE A 341 -11.53 -13.59 -6.50
C ILE A 341 -10.04 -13.94 -6.55
N GLY A 342 -9.42 -13.82 -7.72
CA GLY A 342 -8.02 -14.19 -7.92
C GLY A 342 -7.03 -13.21 -7.26
N PHE A 343 -7.37 -11.94 -7.17
CA PHE A 343 -6.49 -10.92 -6.62
C PHE A 343 -6.38 -10.98 -5.09
N ALA A 344 -7.46 -11.38 -4.41
CA ALA A 344 -7.52 -11.45 -2.96
C ALA A 344 -6.40 -12.29 -2.31
N PRO A 345 -6.08 -13.52 -2.76
CA PRO A 345 -4.97 -14.31 -2.22
C PRO A 345 -3.61 -13.62 -2.31
N VAL A 346 -3.34 -12.94 -3.41
CA VAL A 346 -2.05 -12.23 -3.62
C VAL A 346 -1.93 -11.02 -2.71
N GLN A 347 -2.97 -10.19 -2.69
CA GLN A 347 -3.01 -8.96 -1.91
C GLN A 347 -2.94 -9.24 -0.40
N SER A 348 -3.59 -10.31 0.05
CA SER A 348 -3.73 -10.62 1.47
C SER A 348 -2.40 -10.87 2.19
N VAL A 349 -1.38 -11.39 1.52
CA VAL A 349 -0.11 -11.82 2.13
C VAL A 349 1.11 -10.97 1.73
N ILE A 350 0.90 -9.84 1.07
CA ILE A 350 1.98 -9.01 0.54
C ILE A 350 3.02 -8.60 1.60
N PHE A 351 2.57 -8.16 2.76
CA PHE A 351 3.47 -7.79 3.87
C PHE A 351 4.09 -9.01 4.55
N GLY A 352 3.49 -10.18 4.42
CA GLY A 352 4.08 -11.45 4.82
C GLY A 352 5.33 -11.80 4.02
N PHE A 353 5.33 -11.56 2.69
CA PHE A 353 6.51 -11.76 1.84
C PHE A 353 7.69 -10.88 2.26
N LEU A 354 7.44 -9.60 2.56
CA LEU A 354 8.47 -8.68 3.04
C LEU A 354 8.97 -9.05 4.45
N GLY A 355 8.05 -9.44 5.34
CA GLY A 355 8.40 -9.88 6.68
C GLY A 355 9.32 -11.12 6.68
N ASP A 356 9.07 -12.09 5.80
CA ASP A 356 9.93 -13.27 5.69
C ASP A 356 11.29 -12.94 5.05
N ALA A 357 11.34 -11.93 4.18
CA ALA A 357 12.61 -11.44 3.63
C ALA A 357 13.51 -10.82 4.72
N VAL A 358 12.94 -10.29 5.82
CA VAL A 358 13.70 -9.81 6.98
C VAL A 358 14.45 -10.97 7.64
N GLU A 359 13.75 -12.08 7.92
CA GLU A 359 14.34 -13.25 8.57
C GLU A 359 15.42 -13.90 7.68
N TYR A 360 15.15 -14.01 6.37
CA TYR A 360 16.14 -14.51 5.42
C TYR A 360 17.37 -13.60 5.34
N GLY A 361 17.18 -12.28 5.35
CA GLY A 361 18.27 -11.30 5.37
C GLY A 361 19.15 -11.46 6.60
N GLN A 362 18.56 -11.57 7.78
CA GLN A 362 19.26 -11.80 9.04
C GLN A 362 20.03 -13.13 9.03
N TRP A 363 19.39 -14.21 8.55
CA TRP A 363 20.04 -15.53 8.46
C TRP A 363 21.28 -15.52 7.55
N LYS A 364 21.21 -14.80 6.42
CA LYS A 364 22.27 -14.77 5.42
C LYS A 364 23.39 -13.78 5.73
N THR A 365 23.06 -12.63 6.30
CA THR A 365 24.01 -11.50 6.45
C THR A 365 24.34 -11.18 7.90
N HIS A 366 23.72 -11.85 8.87
CA HIS A 366 23.81 -11.58 10.32
C HIS A 366 23.36 -10.16 10.71
N ILE A 367 22.70 -9.44 9.79
CA ILE A 367 22.17 -8.09 10.00
C ILE A 367 20.66 -8.12 9.77
N ARG A 368 19.90 -7.71 10.78
CA ARG A 368 18.44 -7.60 10.70
C ARG A 368 18.05 -6.19 10.25
N GLN A 369 17.25 -6.06 9.19
CA GLN A 369 16.97 -4.79 8.50
C GLN A 369 15.48 -4.65 8.16
N GLU A 370 14.62 -4.50 9.18
CA GLU A 370 13.17 -4.36 8.96
C GLU A 370 12.84 -3.05 8.22
N GLY A 371 13.34 -1.93 8.73
CA GLY A 371 13.04 -0.61 8.18
C GLY A 371 13.47 -0.48 6.72
N LEU A 372 14.68 -0.95 6.37
CA LEU A 372 15.19 -0.86 5.01
C LEU A 372 14.46 -1.77 4.02
N ILE A 373 14.03 -2.97 4.46
CA ILE A 373 13.26 -3.89 3.60
C ILE A 373 11.89 -3.29 3.26
N PHE A 374 11.17 -2.77 4.24
CA PHE A 374 9.88 -2.15 4.01
C PHE A 374 9.98 -0.82 3.26
N SER A 375 11.01 -0.01 3.55
CA SER A 375 11.33 1.20 2.80
C SER A 375 11.63 0.90 1.33
N GLY A 376 12.51 -0.08 1.06
CA GLY A 376 12.81 -0.49 -0.31
C GLY A 376 11.58 -1.02 -1.05
N GLY A 377 10.70 -1.76 -0.38
CA GLY A 377 9.40 -2.15 -0.93
C GLY A 377 8.54 -0.94 -1.30
N SER A 378 8.44 0.05 -0.42
CA SER A 378 7.68 1.29 -0.66
C SER A 378 8.25 2.08 -1.84
N VAL A 379 9.57 2.24 -1.93
CA VAL A 379 10.23 2.87 -3.09
C VAL A 379 9.87 2.14 -4.37
N GLY A 380 9.91 0.80 -4.37
CA GLY A 380 9.52 -0.02 -5.53
C GLY A 380 8.10 0.29 -6.00
N THR A 381 7.13 0.42 -5.09
CA THR A 381 5.74 0.73 -5.45
C THR A 381 5.58 2.13 -6.04
N LYS A 382 6.27 3.13 -5.49
CA LYS A 382 6.25 4.51 -6.00
C LYS A 382 6.88 4.61 -7.40
N VAL A 383 8.03 3.96 -7.60
CA VAL A 383 8.68 3.88 -8.91
C VAL A 383 7.78 3.16 -9.91
N GLY A 384 7.22 2.01 -9.53
CA GLY A 384 6.32 1.24 -10.40
C GLY A 384 5.09 2.03 -10.83
N SER A 385 4.37 2.65 -9.89
CA SER A 385 3.20 3.46 -10.20
C SER A 385 3.54 4.72 -11.00
N GLY A 386 4.66 5.39 -10.70
CA GLY A 386 5.13 6.57 -11.43
C GLY A 386 5.48 6.27 -12.88
N LEU A 387 6.28 5.22 -13.11
CA LEU A 387 6.63 4.76 -14.47
C LEU A 387 5.39 4.31 -15.25
N THR A 388 4.48 3.59 -14.59
CA THR A 388 3.23 3.17 -15.23
C THR A 388 2.38 4.37 -15.62
N SER A 389 2.17 5.34 -14.73
CA SER A 389 1.40 6.55 -15.06
C SER A 389 2.03 7.31 -16.23
N ALA A 390 3.36 7.47 -16.23
CA ALA A 390 4.07 8.14 -17.32
C ALA A 390 3.95 7.37 -18.65
N ALA A 391 4.05 6.03 -18.61
CA ALA A 391 3.88 5.21 -19.80
C ALA A 391 2.44 5.29 -20.35
N LEU A 392 1.42 5.22 -19.48
CA LEU A 392 0.02 5.30 -19.89
C LEU A 392 -0.31 6.65 -20.52
N THR A 393 0.07 7.75 -19.87
CA THR A 393 -0.15 9.10 -20.40
C THR A 393 0.67 9.36 -21.68
N GLY A 394 1.90 8.85 -21.74
CA GLY A 394 2.74 8.93 -22.92
C GLY A 394 2.14 8.18 -24.11
N LEU A 395 1.61 6.97 -23.92
CA LEU A 395 0.94 6.19 -24.97
C LEU A 395 -0.33 6.90 -25.48
N LEU A 396 -1.17 7.45 -24.58
CA LEU A 396 -2.37 8.20 -24.96
C LEU A 396 -1.99 9.48 -25.73
N SER A 397 -0.95 10.20 -25.29
CA SER A 397 -0.46 11.39 -26.00
C SER A 397 0.11 11.04 -27.39
N TYR A 398 0.84 9.93 -27.50
CA TYR A 398 1.42 9.46 -28.76
C TYR A 398 0.37 9.19 -29.84
N VAL A 399 -0.80 8.64 -29.47
CA VAL A 399 -1.90 8.40 -30.41
C VAL A 399 -2.81 9.62 -30.60
N GLY A 400 -2.44 10.78 -30.03
CA GLY A 400 -3.16 12.03 -30.22
C GLY A 400 -4.44 12.16 -29.39
N TYR A 401 -4.47 11.64 -28.16
CA TYR A 401 -5.59 11.85 -27.24
C TYR A 401 -5.83 13.34 -26.97
N VAL A 402 -7.05 13.79 -27.23
CA VAL A 402 -7.46 15.19 -27.02
C VAL A 402 -8.22 15.29 -25.70
N ALA A 403 -7.61 15.96 -24.72
CA ALA A 403 -8.29 16.27 -23.46
C ALA A 403 -9.36 17.33 -23.69
N SER A 404 -10.53 17.17 -23.05
CA SER A 404 -11.60 18.17 -23.07
C SER A 404 -12.14 18.43 -21.68
N SER A 405 -12.22 19.72 -21.33
CA SER A 405 -12.85 20.21 -20.10
C SER A 405 -14.34 20.51 -20.27
N SER A 406 -14.86 20.54 -21.50
CA SER A 406 -16.23 21.02 -21.81
C SER A 406 -17.17 19.96 -22.40
N GLY A 407 -16.88 18.69 -22.20
CA GLY A 407 -17.72 17.58 -22.69
C GLY A 407 -16.95 16.50 -23.43
N ALA A 408 -17.63 15.45 -23.89
CA ALA A 408 -16.99 14.37 -24.63
C ALA A 408 -16.59 14.86 -26.04
N VAL A 409 -15.29 14.99 -26.29
CA VAL A 409 -14.76 15.15 -27.66
C VAL A 409 -14.67 13.77 -28.28
N ALA A 410 -15.15 13.63 -29.52
CA ALA A 410 -14.98 12.41 -30.30
C ALA A 410 -13.48 12.15 -30.46
N GLN A 411 -13.00 11.02 -29.97
CA GLN A 411 -11.61 10.58 -30.12
C GLN A 411 -11.43 9.84 -31.43
N SER A 412 -10.19 9.86 -31.97
CA SER A 412 -9.87 9.04 -33.12
C SER A 412 -9.96 7.55 -32.80
N GLN A 413 -10.16 6.72 -33.84
CA GLN A 413 -10.21 5.26 -33.65
C GLN A 413 -8.89 4.71 -33.10
N ASP A 414 -7.76 5.33 -33.40
CA ASP A 414 -6.45 4.94 -32.87
C ASP A 414 -6.36 5.13 -31.35
N VAL A 415 -6.94 6.22 -30.82
CA VAL A 415 -7.03 6.47 -29.39
C VAL A 415 -7.89 5.42 -28.70
N ILE A 416 -9.05 5.10 -29.28
CA ILE A 416 -9.96 4.06 -28.73
C ILE A 416 -9.27 2.70 -28.72
N ASN A 417 -8.63 2.33 -29.81
CA ASN A 417 -7.88 1.07 -29.93
C ASN A 417 -6.72 1.02 -28.92
N MET A 418 -6.03 2.13 -28.67
CA MET A 418 -4.97 2.18 -27.66
C MET A 418 -5.53 1.99 -26.24
N ILE A 419 -6.64 2.64 -25.89
CA ILE A 419 -7.30 2.47 -24.58
C ILE A 419 -7.67 0.99 -24.36
N VAL A 420 -8.28 0.36 -25.37
CA VAL A 420 -8.64 -1.06 -25.36
C VAL A 420 -7.37 -1.90 -25.17
N SER A 421 -6.35 -1.70 -26.00
CA SER A 421 -5.11 -2.48 -25.96
C SER A 421 -4.38 -2.36 -24.60
N ILE A 422 -4.33 -1.17 -24.00
CA ILE A 422 -3.73 -1.00 -22.68
C ILE A 422 -4.51 -1.77 -21.63
N TYR A 423 -5.85 -1.72 -21.64
CA TYR A 423 -6.68 -2.41 -20.68
C TYR A 423 -6.67 -3.94 -20.89
N GLU A 424 -6.49 -4.41 -22.12
CA GLU A 424 -6.38 -5.83 -22.47
C GLU A 424 -5.02 -6.41 -22.08
N TRP A 425 -3.92 -5.78 -22.51
CA TRP A 425 -2.59 -6.38 -22.43
C TRP A 425 -1.78 -5.95 -21.20
N GLY A 426 -2.06 -4.77 -20.66
CA GLY A 426 -1.38 -4.27 -19.45
C GLY A 426 -1.48 -5.20 -18.26
N PRO A 427 -2.70 -5.62 -17.85
CA PRO A 427 -2.87 -6.58 -16.76
C PRO A 427 -2.25 -7.96 -17.05
N ILE A 428 -2.34 -8.46 -18.29
CA ILE A 428 -1.72 -9.74 -18.68
C ILE A 428 -0.22 -9.71 -18.45
N PHE A 429 0.46 -8.63 -18.82
CA PHE A 429 1.88 -8.45 -18.55
C PHE A 429 2.18 -8.51 -17.05
N VAL A 430 1.39 -7.82 -16.23
CA VAL A 430 1.55 -7.82 -14.77
C VAL A 430 1.38 -9.21 -14.19
N TRP A 431 0.34 -9.93 -14.61
CA TRP A 431 0.10 -11.30 -14.14
C TRP A 431 1.20 -12.26 -14.58
N ALA A 432 1.74 -12.12 -15.79
CA ALA A 432 2.85 -12.92 -16.26
C ALA A 432 4.12 -12.71 -15.44
N VAL A 433 4.45 -11.46 -15.11
CA VAL A 433 5.58 -11.13 -14.23
C VAL A 433 5.38 -11.73 -12.83
N LEU A 434 4.18 -11.60 -12.26
CA LEU A 434 3.87 -12.18 -10.94
C LEU A 434 3.97 -13.71 -10.95
N LEU A 435 3.46 -14.38 -12.00
CA LEU A 435 3.61 -15.83 -12.16
C LEU A 435 5.08 -16.24 -12.16
N LEU A 436 5.92 -15.53 -12.92
CA LEU A 436 7.35 -15.81 -13.01
C LEU A 436 8.03 -15.67 -11.62
N VAL A 437 7.79 -14.56 -10.94
CA VAL A 437 8.38 -14.29 -9.61
C VAL A 437 7.93 -15.33 -8.60
N LEU A 438 6.64 -15.65 -8.54
CA LEU A 438 6.09 -16.64 -7.61
C LEU A 438 6.55 -18.07 -7.95
N PHE A 439 6.76 -18.38 -9.23
CA PHE A 439 7.30 -19.68 -9.63
C PHE A 439 8.70 -19.93 -9.06
N PHE A 440 9.58 -18.92 -9.10
CA PHE A 440 10.93 -18.99 -8.55
C PHE A 440 11.00 -18.74 -7.03
N TYR A 441 9.93 -18.29 -6.40
CA TYR A 441 9.90 -18.06 -4.96
C TYR A 441 9.86 -19.39 -4.19
N LYS A 442 10.92 -19.73 -3.45
CA LYS A 442 11.07 -21.00 -2.73
C LYS A 442 11.25 -20.82 -1.22
N LEU A 443 11.06 -19.60 -0.68
CA LEU A 443 11.34 -19.31 0.72
C LEU A 443 10.49 -20.14 1.67
N ASP A 444 9.22 -20.36 1.37
CA ASP A 444 8.30 -21.16 2.21
C ASP A 444 8.85 -22.54 2.56
N LYS A 445 9.62 -23.15 1.64
CA LYS A 445 10.23 -24.50 1.86
C LYS A 445 11.42 -24.47 2.81
N VAL A 446 12.23 -23.41 2.75
CA VAL A 446 13.46 -23.29 3.57
C VAL A 446 13.25 -22.48 4.85
N TYR A 447 12.11 -21.79 4.96
CA TYR A 447 11.79 -20.93 6.10
C TYR A 447 11.86 -21.64 7.46
N PRO A 448 11.32 -22.89 7.64
CA PRO A 448 11.45 -23.62 8.90
C PRO A 448 12.90 -23.90 9.32
N GLN A 449 13.78 -24.12 8.35
CA GLN A 449 15.21 -24.30 8.62
C GLN A 449 15.87 -22.99 9.05
N ILE A 450 15.57 -21.88 8.34
CA ILE A 450 16.07 -20.54 8.66
C ILE A 450 15.71 -20.18 10.10
N MET A 451 14.47 -20.42 10.51
CA MET A 451 14.02 -20.14 11.87
C MET A 451 14.73 -20.98 12.93
N ARG A 452 14.95 -22.26 12.67
CA ARG A 452 15.73 -23.13 13.57
C ARG A 452 17.16 -22.62 13.73
N ASP A 453 17.82 -22.27 12.63
CA ASP A 453 19.18 -21.75 12.64
C ASP A 453 19.28 -20.42 13.39
N LEU A 454 18.32 -19.50 13.18
CA LEU A 454 18.28 -18.21 13.88
C LEU A 454 18.10 -18.39 15.38
N VAL A 455 17.17 -19.23 15.81
CA VAL A 455 16.94 -19.53 17.23
C VAL A 455 18.18 -20.19 17.87
N ALA A 456 18.84 -21.11 17.15
CA ALA A 456 20.06 -21.75 17.64
C ALA A 456 21.22 -20.75 17.81
N ARG A 457 21.37 -19.80 16.87
CA ARG A 457 22.38 -18.72 16.94
C ARG A 457 22.11 -17.75 18.09
N GLU A 458 20.83 -17.39 18.31
CA GLU A 458 20.43 -16.55 19.46
C GLU A 458 20.77 -17.21 20.78
N ALA A 459 20.48 -18.50 20.93
CA ALA A 459 20.81 -19.26 22.13
C ALA A 459 22.32 -19.29 22.41
N LYS A 460 23.14 -19.15 21.36
CA LYS A 460 24.63 -19.07 21.47
C LYS A 460 25.15 -17.64 21.62
N GLY A 461 24.29 -16.61 21.55
CA GLY A 461 24.72 -15.21 21.60
C GLY A 461 25.47 -14.73 20.35
N GLU A 462 25.27 -15.40 19.21
CA GLU A 462 25.95 -15.12 17.93
C GLU A 462 25.18 -14.09 17.05
N LEU A 463 24.06 -13.54 17.52
CA LEU A 463 23.21 -12.56 16.82
C LEU A 463 23.20 -11.21 17.51
#